data_537770e5cbafab89540f8b4af0ea2950
#
_entry.id   537770e5cbafab89540f8b4af0ea2950
#
_cell.length_a   1.000
_cell.length_b   1.000
_cell.length_c   1.000
_cell.angle_alpha   90.00
_cell.angle_beta   90.00
_cell.angle_gamma   90.00
#
_symmetry.space_group_name_H-M   'P 1'
#
loop_
_entity.id
_entity.type
_entity.pdbx_description
1 polymer ?
#
loop_
_entity_poly.entity_id
_entity_poly.type
_entity_poly.pdbx_seq_one_letter_code
_entity_poly.pdbx_strand_id
1 'polypeptide(L)'
;HALKEGLAKVFERGTASTENVHYMRIRNVSDQPIYVASGETFSGGRQDRMVTRDTVLVPDGRDQYISVMCVEEGRWSDKERKFRYENFANSSLRKVLDVNRNQVLIWQEVSRQLDSQHIRSKSLAYLSRNGDKKMQTLQNKYINFFHDHFKAGDSTIVGIVCMSGDQVIGSDIFASRNLFYNMLDPVLIGYTDQVLYYGKPVTITNEEVKTYMDKLLTDEISQEK
;
A
#
# COMPACT_ATOMS: atom_id res chain seq x y z
N HIS A 1 10.84 9.24 1.74
CA HIS A 1 9.37 9.33 1.74
C HIS A 1 8.94 10.58 2.50
N ALA A 2 8.05 11.40 1.89
CA ALA A 2 7.69 12.73 2.38
C ALA A 2 7.30 12.77 3.87
N LEU A 3 6.59 11.75 4.38
CA LEU A 3 6.22 11.68 5.80
C LEU A 3 7.40 11.35 6.70
N LYS A 4 8.31 10.46 6.27
CA LYS A 4 9.53 10.14 7.03
C LYS A 4 10.49 11.34 7.10
N GLU A 5 10.46 12.17 6.08
CA GLU A 5 11.27 13.40 5.96
C GLU A 5 10.62 14.61 6.61
N GLY A 6 9.40 14.46 7.17
CA GLY A 6 8.69 15.54 7.84
C GLY A 6 8.04 16.56 6.88
N LEU A 7 7.99 16.27 5.58
CA LEU A 7 7.38 17.12 4.55
C LEU A 7 5.85 17.09 4.55
N ALA A 8 5.26 16.12 5.25
CA ALA A 8 3.82 16.04 5.52
C ALA A 8 3.55 15.67 6.98
N LYS A 9 2.39 16.10 7.49
CA LYS A 9 1.91 15.79 8.84
C LYS A 9 0.53 15.17 8.75
N VAL A 10 0.31 14.05 9.48
CA VAL A 10 -0.93 13.27 9.42
C VAL A 10 -1.58 13.21 10.79
N PHE A 11 -2.89 13.41 10.83
CA PHE A 11 -3.68 13.48 12.06
C PHE A 11 -5.03 12.79 11.88
N GLU A 12 -5.66 12.42 13.00
CA GLU A 12 -7.08 12.06 13.01
C GLU A 12 -7.95 13.24 12.51
N ARG A 13 -9.03 12.90 11.83
CA ARG A 13 -10.05 13.87 11.43
C ARG A 13 -11.09 14.04 12.54
N GLY A 14 -11.21 15.24 13.07
CA GLY A 14 -12.23 15.59 14.06
C GLY A 14 -11.78 15.43 15.51
N THR A 15 -12.74 15.54 16.41
CA THR A 15 -12.62 15.32 17.85
C THR A 15 -13.18 13.94 18.22
N ALA A 16 -13.00 13.50 19.45
CA ALA A 16 -13.52 12.21 19.94
C ALA A 16 -15.00 11.96 19.66
N SER A 17 -15.80 13.00 19.56
CA SER A 17 -17.26 12.94 19.31
C SER A 17 -17.65 13.13 17.84
N THR A 18 -16.73 13.61 16.98
CA THR A 18 -17.00 13.97 15.57
C THR A 18 -16.07 13.29 14.58
N GLU A 19 -15.34 12.27 15.02
CA GLU A 19 -14.36 11.59 14.17
C GLU A 19 -15.01 10.89 12.97
N ASN A 20 -14.35 11.05 11.84
CA ASN A 20 -14.67 10.31 10.65
C ASN A 20 -13.54 9.32 10.36
N VAL A 21 -13.77 8.05 10.67
CA VAL A 21 -12.79 6.97 10.52
C VAL A 21 -12.42 6.66 9.07
N HIS A 22 -13.20 7.15 8.11
CA HIS A 22 -12.96 6.94 6.68
C HIS A 22 -12.04 7.99 6.05
N TYR A 23 -11.58 8.98 6.83
CA TYR A 23 -10.66 10.01 6.36
C TYR A 23 -9.60 10.31 7.40
N MET A 24 -8.37 10.49 6.94
CA MET A 24 -7.31 11.13 7.71
C MET A 24 -7.11 12.57 7.24
N ARG A 25 -6.73 13.44 8.17
CA ARG A 25 -6.33 14.80 7.88
C ARG A 25 -4.83 14.83 7.64
N ILE A 26 -4.42 15.39 6.52
CA ILE A 26 -3.02 15.49 6.14
C ILE A 26 -2.70 16.92 5.70
N ARG A 27 -1.50 17.38 6.02
CA ARG A 27 -1.01 18.69 5.61
C ARG A 27 0.32 18.54 4.91
N ASN A 28 0.39 18.97 3.67
CA ASN A 28 1.64 19.12 2.94
C ASN A 28 2.31 20.42 3.43
N VAL A 29 3.49 20.30 4.04
CA VAL A 29 4.28 21.44 4.54
C VAL A 29 5.52 21.72 3.69
N SER A 30 5.64 21.03 2.55
CA SER A 30 6.68 21.28 1.54
C SER A 30 6.18 22.27 0.48
N ASP A 31 7.06 22.65 -0.43
CA ASP A 31 6.77 23.48 -1.60
C ASP A 31 6.44 22.68 -2.87
N GLN A 32 6.40 21.34 -2.76
CA GLN A 32 6.13 20.42 -3.87
C GLN A 32 4.86 19.60 -3.64
N PRO A 33 4.13 19.21 -4.69
CA PRO A 33 3.06 18.23 -4.58
C PRO A 33 3.57 16.90 -4.01
N ILE A 34 2.78 16.29 -3.11
CA ILE A 34 3.09 14.97 -2.55
C ILE A 34 2.06 13.97 -3.05
N TYR A 35 2.52 12.91 -3.70
CA TYR A 35 1.70 11.77 -4.08
C TYR A 35 1.56 10.81 -2.90
N VAL A 36 0.33 10.41 -2.62
CA VAL A 36 -0.02 9.39 -1.62
C VAL A 36 -0.76 8.27 -2.34
N ALA A 37 -0.20 7.07 -2.29
CA ALA A 37 -0.72 5.94 -3.05
C ALA A 37 -1.81 5.16 -2.30
N SER A 38 -2.77 4.61 -3.04
CA SER A 38 -3.67 3.56 -2.56
C SER A 38 -2.86 2.37 -2.07
N GLY A 39 -3.16 1.85 -0.87
CA GLY A 39 -2.40 0.77 -0.25
C GLY A 39 -1.32 1.21 0.74
N GLU A 40 -0.97 2.50 0.82
CA GLU A 40 -0.10 2.98 1.90
C GLU A 40 -0.72 2.77 3.27
N THR A 41 0.08 2.28 4.24
CA THR A 41 -0.40 1.97 5.59
C THR A 41 0.22 2.90 6.63
N PHE A 42 -0.58 3.22 7.63
CA PHE A 42 -0.25 4.13 8.72
C PHE A 42 -0.57 3.49 10.05
N SER A 43 0.39 3.50 10.97
CA SER A 43 0.17 3.14 12.37
C SER A 43 -0.23 4.36 13.19
N GLY A 44 -0.98 4.14 14.25
CA GLY A 44 -1.34 5.17 15.22
C GLY A 44 -2.81 5.57 15.20
N GLY A 45 -3.11 6.78 15.64
CA GLY A 45 -4.47 7.19 15.86
C GLY A 45 -5.26 6.19 16.70
N ARG A 46 -6.56 6.09 16.50
CA ARG A 46 -7.40 5.09 17.18
C ARG A 46 -7.25 3.69 16.64
N GLN A 47 -6.94 3.57 15.36
CA GLN A 47 -6.70 2.33 14.65
C GLN A 47 -5.73 2.58 13.52
N ASP A 48 -4.95 1.58 13.15
CA ASP A 48 -4.11 1.62 11.96
C ASP A 48 -4.97 1.80 10.69
N ARG A 49 -4.44 2.50 9.70
CA ARG A 49 -5.16 2.88 8.48
C ARG A 49 -4.43 2.42 7.23
N MET A 50 -5.20 2.19 6.17
CA MET A 50 -4.72 2.01 4.79
C MET A 50 -5.41 3.03 3.88
N VAL A 51 -4.65 3.69 3.03
CA VAL A 51 -5.16 4.62 2.00
C VAL A 51 -5.97 3.86 0.96
N THR A 52 -7.11 4.42 0.55
CA THR A 52 -8.06 3.73 -0.34
C THR A 52 -8.05 4.22 -1.78
N ARG A 53 -7.37 5.32 -2.06
CA ARG A 53 -7.24 5.87 -3.42
C ARG A 53 -6.01 6.75 -3.53
N ASP A 54 -5.45 6.78 -4.70
CA ASP A 54 -4.39 7.69 -5.06
C ASP A 54 -4.83 9.14 -4.89
N THR A 55 -3.95 9.96 -4.31
CA THR A 55 -4.25 11.36 -4.01
C THR A 55 -2.99 12.19 -4.17
N VAL A 56 -3.11 13.35 -4.79
CA VAL A 56 -2.04 14.35 -4.84
C VAL A 56 -2.36 15.47 -3.87
N LEU A 57 -1.46 15.68 -2.90
CA LEU A 57 -1.58 16.75 -1.91
C LEU A 57 -0.91 18.01 -2.46
N VAL A 58 -1.67 19.09 -2.58
CA VAL A 58 -1.13 20.36 -3.05
C VAL A 58 -0.28 21.04 -1.96
N PRO A 59 0.75 21.81 -2.34
CA PRO A 59 1.66 22.47 -1.40
C PRO A 59 1.11 23.83 -0.94
N ASP A 60 -0.11 23.86 -0.38
CA ASP A 60 -0.78 25.09 0.07
C ASP A 60 -0.74 25.29 1.60
N GLY A 61 -0.11 24.36 2.32
CA GLY A 61 0.00 24.39 3.78
C GLY A 61 -1.32 24.18 4.53
N ARG A 62 -2.43 23.91 3.83
CA ARG A 62 -3.76 23.70 4.42
C ARG A 62 -4.00 22.24 4.73
N ASP A 63 -5.02 22.00 5.54
CA ASP A 63 -5.48 20.65 5.82
C ASP A 63 -6.22 20.08 4.60
N GLN A 64 -5.77 18.92 4.14
CA GLN A 64 -6.37 18.15 3.08
C GLN A 64 -6.82 16.80 3.67
N TYR A 65 -7.70 16.09 2.98
CA TYR A 65 -8.26 14.85 3.51
C TYR A 65 -8.03 13.70 2.54
N ILE A 66 -7.46 12.60 3.04
CA ILE A 66 -7.26 11.36 2.29
C ILE A 66 -8.25 10.31 2.77
N SER A 67 -8.81 9.56 1.84
CA SER A 67 -9.74 8.47 2.13
C SER A 67 -8.96 7.26 2.63
N VAL A 68 -9.45 6.63 3.70
CA VAL A 68 -8.79 5.48 4.34
C VAL A 68 -9.79 4.43 4.80
N MET A 69 -9.29 3.21 5.04
CA MET A 69 -9.97 2.15 5.79
C MET A 69 -9.12 1.69 6.97
N CYS A 70 -9.78 1.20 8.01
CA CYS A 70 -9.11 0.64 9.17
C CYS A 70 -8.53 -0.73 8.81
N VAL A 71 -7.26 -0.96 9.17
CA VAL A 71 -6.59 -2.26 9.04
C VAL A 71 -6.25 -2.87 10.39
N GLU A 72 -6.98 -2.44 11.42
CA GLU A 72 -6.95 -2.92 12.78
C GLU A 72 -8.38 -2.89 13.33
N GLU A 73 -8.89 -4.03 13.81
CA GLU A 73 -10.29 -4.14 14.24
C GLU A 73 -10.47 -3.84 15.73
N GLY A 74 -9.61 -4.40 16.57
CA GLY A 74 -9.85 -4.49 18.02
C GLY A 74 -9.34 -3.32 18.86
N ARG A 75 -8.65 -2.33 18.30
CA ARG A 75 -8.19 -1.16 19.06
C ARG A 75 -9.07 0.06 18.78
N TRP A 76 -9.55 0.65 19.86
CA TRP A 76 -10.31 1.90 19.81
C TRP A 76 -9.83 2.84 20.93
N SER A 77 -8.53 2.97 21.07
CA SER A 77 -7.92 3.82 22.09
C SER A 77 -7.11 4.94 21.48
N ASP A 78 -7.32 6.15 21.96
CA ASP A 78 -6.75 7.40 21.45
C ASP A 78 -5.52 7.80 22.28
N LYS A 79 -4.49 6.94 22.31
CA LYS A 79 -3.25 7.27 23.02
C LYS A 79 -2.38 8.28 22.27
N GLU A 80 -2.37 8.23 20.94
CA GLU A 80 -1.59 9.11 20.08
C GLU A 80 -2.46 9.57 18.91
N ARG A 81 -2.81 10.85 18.86
CA ARG A 81 -3.58 11.44 17.74
C ARG A 81 -2.75 11.60 16.46
N LYS A 82 -1.58 11.00 16.40
CA LYS A 82 -0.64 11.09 15.30
C LYS A 82 -0.56 9.75 14.57
N PHE A 83 -0.38 9.83 13.28
CA PHE A 83 -0.08 8.69 12.44
C PHE A 83 1.38 8.69 12.01
N ARG A 84 1.92 7.49 11.82
CA ARG A 84 3.25 7.26 11.23
C ARG A 84 3.06 6.44 9.96
N TYR A 85 3.74 6.82 8.90
CA TYR A 85 3.83 5.98 7.73
C TYR A 85 4.62 4.72 8.06
N GLU A 86 4.08 3.59 7.69
CA GLU A 86 4.71 2.28 7.93
C GLU A 86 5.22 1.68 6.63
N ASN A 87 4.32 1.15 5.81
CA ASN A 87 4.62 0.37 4.63
C ASN A 87 3.50 0.44 3.59
N PHE A 88 3.65 -0.38 2.57
CA PHE A 88 2.66 -0.63 1.54
C PHE A 88 1.96 -1.97 1.81
N ALA A 89 0.64 -2.01 1.70
CA ALA A 89 -0.14 -3.23 1.89
C ALA A 89 0.20 -4.26 0.80
N ASN A 90 0.16 -5.55 1.15
CA ASN A 90 0.39 -6.60 0.18
C ASN A 90 -0.73 -6.68 -0.86
N SER A 91 -0.44 -7.37 -1.97
CA SER A 91 -1.36 -7.43 -3.11
C SER A 91 -2.70 -8.07 -2.78
N SER A 92 -2.78 -9.03 -1.85
CA SER A 92 -4.06 -9.62 -1.44
C SER A 92 -4.96 -8.61 -0.72
N LEU A 93 -4.41 -7.83 0.22
CA LEU A 93 -5.18 -6.82 0.93
C LEU A 93 -5.60 -5.67 -0.01
N ARG A 94 -4.71 -5.25 -0.91
CA ARG A 94 -5.01 -4.25 -1.94
C ARG A 94 -6.10 -4.73 -2.88
N LYS A 95 -6.07 -5.99 -3.31
CA LYS A 95 -7.11 -6.59 -4.16
C LYS A 95 -8.49 -6.55 -3.49
N VAL A 96 -8.58 -6.84 -2.19
CA VAL A 96 -9.85 -6.72 -1.45
C VAL A 96 -10.33 -5.28 -1.41
N LEU A 97 -9.42 -4.32 -1.22
CA LEU A 97 -9.74 -2.90 -1.27
C LEU A 97 -10.29 -2.49 -2.64
N ASP A 98 -9.59 -2.84 -3.72
CA ASP A 98 -9.92 -2.38 -5.08
C ASP A 98 -11.26 -2.95 -5.58
N VAL A 99 -11.51 -4.23 -5.29
CA VAL A 99 -12.72 -4.92 -5.76
C VAL A 99 -13.96 -4.56 -4.94
N ASN A 100 -13.83 -4.45 -3.62
CA ASN A 100 -14.99 -4.43 -2.74
C ASN A 100 -15.19 -3.10 -1.99
N ARG A 101 -14.12 -2.38 -1.67
CA ARG A 101 -14.13 -1.15 -0.84
C ARG A 101 -15.01 -1.29 0.41
N ASN A 102 -14.93 -2.43 1.08
CA ASN A 102 -15.77 -2.80 2.21
C ASN A 102 -14.91 -3.04 3.46
N GLN A 103 -15.22 -2.31 4.54
CA GLN A 103 -14.46 -2.37 5.78
C GLN A 103 -14.44 -3.76 6.42
N VAL A 104 -15.57 -4.48 6.37
CA VAL A 104 -15.69 -5.82 6.97
C VAL A 104 -14.81 -6.83 6.21
N LEU A 105 -14.80 -6.76 4.87
CA LEU A 105 -13.97 -7.63 4.04
C LEU A 105 -12.46 -7.35 4.24
N ILE A 106 -12.08 -6.09 4.47
CA ILE A 106 -10.70 -5.74 4.84
C ILE A 106 -10.31 -6.42 6.16
N TRP A 107 -11.14 -6.34 7.20
CA TRP A 107 -10.86 -7.00 8.48
C TRP A 107 -10.82 -8.53 8.37
N GLN A 108 -11.72 -9.12 7.59
CA GLN A 108 -11.71 -10.57 7.31
C GLN A 108 -10.41 -11.00 6.64
N GLU A 109 -9.93 -10.24 5.65
CA GLU A 109 -8.66 -10.53 4.99
C GLU A 109 -7.46 -10.36 5.94
N VAL A 110 -7.46 -9.32 6.78
CA VAL A 110 -6.44 -9.13 7.82
C VAL A 110 -6.43 -10.33 8.78
N SER A 111 -7.58 -10.74 9.30
CA SER A 111 -7.69 -11.89 10.20
C SER A 111 -7.18 -13.18 9.52
N ARG A 112 -7.62 -13.44 8.29
CA ARG A 112 -7.16 -14.59 7.49
C ARG A 112 -5.64 -14.62 7.34
N GLN A 113 -5.00 -13.46 7.08
CA GLN A 113 -3.55 -13.38 6.95
C GLN A 113 -2.84 -13.61 8.27
N LEU A 114 -3.29 -13.01 9.37
CA LEU A 114 -2.72 -13.21 10.70
C LEU A 114 -2.80 -14.70 11.12
N ASP A 115 -3.95 -15.33 10.92
CA ASP A 115 -4.18 -16.74 11.25
C ASP A 115 -3.28 -17.66 10.41
N SER A 116 -3.22 -17.47 9.10
CA SER A 116 -2.40 -18.29 8.20
C SER A 116 -0.90 -18.17 8.44
N GLN A 117 -0.47 -17.04 8.98
CA GLN A 117 0.92 -16.75 9.33
C GLN A 117 1.25 -17.05 10.80
N HIS A 118 0.26 -17.52 11.58
CA HIS A 118 0.37 -17.79 13.01
C HIS A 118 0.83 -16.57 13.83
N ILE A 119 0.44 -15.37 13.41
CA ILE A 119 0.79 -14.12 14.07
C ILE A 119 -0.28 -13.76 15.10
N ARG A 120 0.13 -13.63 16.36
CA ARG A 120 -0.74 -13.19 17.43
C ARG A 120 -0.82 -11.68 17.47
N SER A 121 -2.03 -11.15 17.30
CA SER A 121 -2.34 -9.73 17.43
C SER A 121 -3.51 -9.53 18.40
N LYS A 122 -3.30 -8.74 19.44
CA LYS A 122 -4.37 -8.44 20.43
C LYS A 122 -5.52 -7.64 19.84
N SER A 123 -5.25 -6.84 18.84
CA SER A 123 -6.19 -5.92 18.20
C SER A 123 -6.47 -6.29 16.75
N LEU A 124 -6.07 -7.47 16.29
CA LEU A 124 -6.20 -7.90 14.90
C LEU A 124 -5.65 -6.83 13.93
N ALA A 125 -4.45 -6.34 14.22
CA ALA A 125 -3.80 -5.31 13.43
C ALA A 125 -2.97 -5.92 12.30
N TYR A 126 -3.19 -5.47 11.06
CA TYR A 126 -2.40 -5.87 9.89
C TYR A 126 -0.90 -5.65 10.11
N LEU A 127 -0.54 -4.54 10.74
CA LEU A 127 0.86 -4.15 10.99
C LEU A 127 1.57 -5.00 12.06
N SER A 128 0.84 -5.86 12.80
CA SER A 128 1.46 -6.85 13.70
C SER A 128 2.42 -7.80 12.98
N ARG A 129 2.30 -7.92 11.65
CA ARG A 129 3.17 -8.72 10.78
C ARG A 129 4.58 -8.15 10.66
N ASN A 130 4.75 -6.85 10.89
CA ASN A 130 6.04 -6.16 10.79
C ASN A 130 7.05 -6.56 11.89
N GLY A 131 6.65 -7.35 12.88
CA GLY A 131 7.51 -7.80 13.99
C GLY A 131 8.43 -8.98 13.66
N ASP A 132 8.24 -9.68 12.55
CA ASP A 132 9.01 -10.86 12.19
C ASP A 132 10.35 -10.50 11.52
N LYS A 133 11.42 -10.46 12.33
CA LYS A 133 12.77 -10.13 11.86
C LYS A 133 13.30 -11.07 10.78
N LYS A 134 12.92 -12.36 10.81
CA LYS A 134 13.35 -13.34 9.81
C LYS A 134 12.73 -13.00 8.46
N MET A 135 11.43 -12.70 8.45
CA MET A 135 10.72 -12.32 7.24
C MET A 135 11.23 -10.96 6.70
N GLN A 136 11.51 -10.00 7.56
CA GLN A 136 12.13 -8.73 7.16
C GLN A 136 13.50 -8.95 6.49
N THR A 137 14.33 -9.84 7.04
CA THR A 137 15.64 -10.17 6.44
C THR A 137 15.48 -10.80 5.05
N LEU A 138 14.52 -11.71 4.88
CA LEU A 138 14.23 -12.32 3.58
C LEU A 138 13.67 -11.28 2.60
N GLN A 139 12.75 -10.44 3.03
CA GLN A 139 12.18 -9.36 2.24
C GLN A 139 13.26 -8.41 1.71
N ASN A 140 14.19 -8.00 2.55
CA ASN A 140 15.30 -7.14 2.14
C ASN A 140 16.19 -7.79 1.08
N LYS A 141 16.40 -9.11 1.11
CA LYS A 141 17.12 -9.82 0.05
C LYS A 141 16.42 -9.71 -1.30
N TYR A 142 15.09 -9.89 -1.32
CA TYR A 142 14.29 -9.72 -2.55
C TYR A 142 14.32 -8.28 -3.04
N ILE A 143 14.14 -7.32 -2.15
CA ILE A 143 14.17 -5.89 -2.51
C ILE A 143 15.51 -5.53 -3.12
N ASN A 144 16.63 -5.90 -2.49
CA ASN A 144 17.98 -5.64 -3.03
C ASN A 144 18.18 -6.31 -4.39
N PHE A 145 17.72 -7.56 -4.56
CA PHE A 145 17.81 -8.25 -5.86
C PHE A 145 17.07 -7.46 -6.94
N PHE A 146 15.85 -6.99 -6.69
CA PHE A 146 15.11 -6.21 -7.67
C PHE A 146 15.72 -4.84 -7.90
N HIS A 147 16.23 -4.17 -6.88
CA HIS A 147 16.97 -2.90 -7.03
C HIS A 147 18.15 -3.01 -8.00
N ASP A 148 18.90 -4.11 -7.93
CA ASP A 148 20.02 -4.34 -8.86
C ASP A 148 19.58 -4.48 -10.32
N HIS A 149 18.33 -4.92 -10.53
CA HIS A 149 17.73 -5.12 -11.86
C HIS A 149 17.00 -3.86 -12.37
N PHE A 150 16.32 -3.12 -11.49
CA PHE A 150 15.67 -1.86 -11.81
C PHE A 150 16.64 -0.69 -11.71
N LYS A 151 17.65 -0.63 -12.60
CA LYS A 151 18.60 0.47 -12.59
C LYS A 151 17.95 1.77 -13.04
N ALA A 152 18.25 2.85 -12.33
CA ALA A 152 17.75 4.20 -12.61
C ALA A 152 18.13 4.76 -14.01
N GLY A 153 18.90 3.99 -14.80
CA GLY A 153 19.27 4.35 -16.17
C GLY A 153 18.23 4.05 -17.25
N ASP A 154 17.31 3.12 -17.01
CA ASP A 154 16.29 2.79 -18.01
C ASP A 154 15.15 3.83 -18.00
N SER A 155 15.06 4.62 -19.07
CA SER A 155 14.09 5.70 -19.21
C SER A 155 12.68 5.23 -19.63
N THR A 156 12.53 3.95 -19.95
CA THR A 156 11.27 3.40 -20.48
C THR A 156 10.39 2.76 -19.44
N ILE A 157 10.95 2.37 -18.28
CA ILE A 157 10.20 1.68 -17.22
C ILE A 157 9.35 2.67 -16.43
N VAL A 158 8.03 2.43 -16.39
CA VAL A 158 7.05 3.22 -15.64
C VAL A 158 6.20 2.36 -14.69
N GLY A 159 6.43 1.04 -14.63
CA GLY A 159 5.64 0.15 -13.79
C GLY A 159 6.19 -1.26 -13.73
N ILE A 160 5.52 -2.10 -12.93
CA ILE A 160 5.82 -3.52 -12.80
C ILE A 160 4.56 -4.36 -12.84
N VAL A 161 4.71 -5.60 -13.30
CA VAL A 161 3.71 -6.67 -13.19
C VAL A 161 4.32 -7.78 -12.35
N CYS A 162 3.65 -8.19 -11.31
CA CYS A 162 4.12 -9.24 -10.40
C CYS A 162 3.34 -10.54 -10.60
N MET A 163 4.07 -11.65 -10.60
CA MET A 163 3.55 -12.97 -10.88
C MET A 163 3.91 -13.95 -9.76
N SER A 164 3.02 -14.91 -9.51
CA SER A 164 3.28 -16.03 -8.61
C SER A 164 2.47 -17.24 -9.07
N GLY A 165 3.11 -18.38 -9.25
CA GLY A 165 2.48 -19.54 -9.85
C GLY A 165 2.05 -19.27 -11.29
N ASP A 166 0.81 -19.59 -11.57
CA ASP A 166 0.12 -19.40 -12.86
C ASP A 166 -0.69 -18.07 -12.94
N GLN A 167 -0.44 -17.14 -12.03
CA GLN A 167 -1.28 -15.93 -11.90
C GLN A 167 -0.44 -14.64 -11.86
N VAL A 168 -1.01 -13.58 -12.41
CA VAL A 168 -0.64 -12.20 -12.08
C VAL A 168 -1.23 -11.88 -10.71
N ILE A 169 -0.39 -11.51 -9.75
CA ILE A 169 -0.80 -11.15 -8.39
C ILE A 169 -1.02 -9.64 -8.20
N GLY A 170 -0.68 -8.85 -9.20
CA GLY A 170 -0.92 -7.42 -9.29
C GLY A 170 0.00 -6.72 -10.26
N SER A 171 -0.36 -5.47 -10.57
CA SER A 171 0.43 -4.56 -11.38
C SER A 171 0.33 -3.15 -10.82
N ASP A 172 1.43 -2.39 -10.91
CA ASP A 172 1.46 -0.97 -10.56
C ASP A 172 2.12 -0.21 -11.71
N ILE A 173 1.39 0.73 -12.30
CA ILE A 173 1.82 1.56 -13.43
C ILE A 173 1.68 3.02 -13.04
N PHE A 174 2.68 3.81 -13.33
CA PHE A 174 2.76 5.21 -12.90
C PHE A 174 2.83 6.14 -14.12
N ALA A 175 2.30 7.35 -13.96
CA ALA A 175 2.27 8.36 -15.02
C ALA A 175 3.66 8.84 -15.47
N SER A 176 4.70 8.57 -14.69
CA SER A 176 6.06 8.94 -15.04
C SER A 176 7.10 8.01 -14.42
N ARG A 177 8.26 7.93 -15.07
CA ARG A 177 9.43 7.22 -14.56
C ARG A 177 9.84 7.70 -13.16
N ASN A 178 9.88 9.00 -12.95
CA ASN A 178 10.28 9.54 -11.65
C ASN A 178 9.34 9.08 -10.53
N LEU A 179 8.05 9.06 -10.79
CA LEU A 179 7.06 8.58 -9.83
C LEU A 179 7.24 7.07 -9.60
N PHE A 180 7.43 6.28 -10.67
CA PHE A 180 7.72 4.84 -10.55
C PHE A 180 8.91 4.55 -9.63
N TYR A 181 10.07 5.19 -9.88
CA TYR A 181 11.26 4.95 -9.06
C TYR A 181 11.11 5.43 -7.62
N ASN A 182 10.36 6.49 -7.37
CA ASN A 182 10.02 6.92 -6.02
C ASN A 182 9.08 5.95 -5.28
N MET A 183 8.26 5.20 -6.03
CA MET A 183 7.31 4.22 -5.50
C MET A 183 7.84 2.78 -5.54
N LEU A 184 9.02 2.55 -6.10
CA LEU A 184 9.56 1.20 -6.31
C LEU A 184 9.68 0.42 -4.98
N ASP A 185 10.29 1.01 -3.95
CA ASP A 185 10.45 0.37 -2.64
C ASP A 185 9.11 0.02 -1.99
N PRO A 186 8.16 0.96 -1.82
CA PRO A 186 6.84 0.64 -1.31
C PRO A 186 6.16 -0.51 -2.06
N VAL A 187 6.18 -0.46 -3.38
CA VAL A 187 5.56 -1.48 -4.24
C VAL A 187 6.24 -2.83 -4.08
N LEU A 188 7.58 -2.88 -4.11
CA LEU A 188 8.34 -4.11 -3.87
C LEU A 188 8.09 -4.68 -2.47
N ILE A 189 7.94 -3.85 -1.44
CA ILE A 189 7.56 -4.28 -0.09
C ILE A 189 6.22 -5.00 -0.13
N GLY A 190 5.21 -4.43 -0.77
CA GLY A 190 3.88 -5.01 -0.86
C GLY A 190 3.85 -6.37 -1.59
N TYR A 191 4.57 -6.50 -2.71
CA TYR A 191 4.61 -7.76 -3.46
C TYR A 191 5.50 -8.81 -2.80
N THR A 192 6.65 -8.43 -2.28
CA THR A 192 7.54 -9.37 -1.58
C THR A 192 6.89 -9.91 -0.31
N ASP A 193 6.15 -9.08 0.43
CA ASP A 193 5.37 -9.53 1.56
C ASP A 193 4.34 -10.61 1.15
N GLN A 194 3.66 -10.44 0.03
CA GLN A 194 2.73 -11.44 -0.49
C GLN A 194 3.43 -12.76 -0.83
N VAL A 195 4.54 -12.72 -1.59
CA VAL A 195 5.18 -13.93 -2.08
C VAL A 195 5.99 -14.67 -1.03
N LEU A 196 6.47 -14.00 0.02
CA LEU A 196 7.16 -14.62 1.13
C LEU A 196 6.27 -15.61 1.91
N TYR A 197 4.97 -15.33 1.98
CA TYR A 197 4.01 -16.20 2.68
C TYR A 197 3.23 -17.11 1.74
N TYR A 198 2.93 -16.67 0.52
CA TYR A 198 1.99 -17.35 -0.38
C TYR A 198 2.55 -17.60 -1.78
N GLY A 199 3.82 -17.29 -2.01
CA GLY A 199 4.46 -17.40 -3.31
C GLY A 199 4.59 -18.84 -3.80
N LYS A 200 4.46 -19.00 -5.11
CA LYS A 200 4.66 -20.27 -5.84
C LYS A 200 5.66 -20.04 -6.98
N PRO A 201 6.41 -21.07 -7.40
CA PRO A 201 7.24 -20.97 -8.60
C PRO A 201 6.42 -20.48 -9.80
N VAL A 202 6.96 -19.53 -10.54
CA VAL A 202 6.26 -18.94 -11.68
C VAL A 202 6.11 -19.96 -12.80
N THR A 203 4.87 -20.14 -13.26
CA THR A 203 4.49 -21.03 -14.37
C THR A 203 3.71 -20.32 -15.46
N ILE A 204 3.21 -19.10 -15.20
CA ILE A 204 2.53 -18.25 -16.18
C ILE A 204 3.47 -17.91 -17.34
N THR A 205 2.95 -17.92 -18.55
CA THR A 205 3.70 -17.60 -19.78
C THR A 205 3.74 -16.11 -20.08
N ASN A 206 4.72 -15.68 -20.87
CA ASN A 206 4.82 -14.29 -21.33
C ASN A 206 3.58 -13.87 -22.14
N GLU A 207 2.95 -14.77 -22.88
CA GLU A 207 1.73 -14.48 -23.66
C GLU A 207 0.52 -14.23 -22.77
N GLU A 208 0.39 -14.99 -21.68
CA GLU A 208 -0.67 -14.77 -20.68
C GLU A 208 -0.49 -13.43 -19.96
N VAL A 209 0.74 -13.08 -19.60
CA VAL A 209 1.05 -11.76 -19.03
C VAL A 209 0.74 -10.64 -20.02
N LYS A 210 1.12 -10.80 -21.29
CA LYS A 210 0.79 -9.83 -22.34
C LYS A 210 -0.73 -9.67 -22.49
N THR A 211 -1.46 -10.78 -22.52
CA THR A 211 -2.94 -10.77 -22.60
C THR A 211 -3.56 -10.02 -21.42
N TYR A 212 -3.01 -10.20 -20.21
CA TYR A 212 -3.43 -9.47 -19.02
C TYR A 212 -3.21 -7.95 -19.21
N MET A 213 -2.01 -7.57 -19.67
CA MET A 213 -1.67 -6.15 -19.88
C MET A 213 -2.51 -5.50 -20.97
N ASP A 214 -2.76 -6.21 -22.08
CA ASP A 214 -3.60 -5.72 -23.16
C ASP A 214 -5.04 -5.45 -22.69
N LYS A 215 -5.59 -6.32 -21.82
CA LYS A 215 -6.90 -6.09 -21.19
C LYS A 215 -6.90 -4.89 -20.27
N LEU A 216 -5.91 -4.78 -19.37
CA LEU A 216 -5.80 -3.68 -18.42
C LEU A 216 -5.78 -2.33 -19.14
N LEU A 217 -4.93 -2.19 -20.15
CA LEU A 217 -4.82 -0.95 -20.94
C LEU A 217 -6.07 -0.63 -21.76
N THR A 218 -6.80 -1.65 -22.24
CA THR A 218 -8.05 -1.46 -22.97
C THR A 218 -9.18 -1.01 -22.06
N ASP A 219 -9.28 -1.57 -20.86
CA ASP A 219 -10.32 -1.22 -19.89
C ASP A 219 -10.13 0.20 -19.37
N GLU A 220 -8.90 0.66 -19.13
CA GLU A 220 -8.61 2.05 -18.75
C GLU A 220 -9.05 3.04 -19.83
N ILE A 221 -8.74 2.77 -21.11
CA ILE A 221 -9.18 3.61 -22.24
C ILE A 221 -10.71 3.66 -22.34
N SER A 222 -11.41 2.62 -21.93
CA SER A 222 -12.88 2.56 -21.97
C SER A 222 -13.55 3.37 -20.86
N GLN A 223 -12.87 3.61 -19.74
CA GLN A 223 -13.39 4.39 -18.60
C GLN A 223 -13.21 5.91 -18.77
N GLU A 224 -12.31 6.35 -19.66
CA GLU A 224 -12.08 7.77 -19.96
C GLU A 224 -13.02 8.33 -21.05
N LYS A 225 -13.95 7.54 -21.60
CA LYS A 225 -14.98 7.94 -22.57
C LYS A 225 -16.36 8.04 -21.92
#